data_5460ab90e8c873efdb9415c68d8ef36b
#
_entry.id   5460ab90e8c873efdb9415c68d8ef36b
#
_cell.length_a   1.000
_cell.length_b   1.000
_cell.length_c   1.000
_cell.angle_alpha   90.00
_cell.angle_beta   90.00
_cell.angle_gamma   90.00
#
_symmetry.space_group_name_H-M   'P 1'
#
loop_
_entity.id
_entity.type
_entity.pdbx_description
1 polymer ?
#
loop_
_entity_poly.entity_id
_entity_poly.type
_entity_poly.pdbx_seq_one_letter_code
_entity_poly.pdbx_strand_id
1 'polypeptide(L)'
;MPINAIRTCFRWLEYEYSRHALDQSIVRAISDEEIQEAIECGEIIEDYPADKYGPSCLILGLTREQRPLHIQCTYPQLNTVKVITLYQPDPERWIDFRKRRLQ
;
A
#
# COMPACT_ATOMS: atom_id res chain seq x y z
N MET A 1 -7.54 13.99 5.90
CA MET A 1 -6.21 13.56 5.46
C MET A 1 -6.37 12.64 4.24
N PRO A 2 -5.44 12.68 3.29
CA PRO A 2 -5.56 11.86 2.06
C PRO A 2 -5.76 10.37 2.31
N ILE A 3 -5.11 9.83 3.34
CA ILE A 3 -5.22 8.40 3.63
C ILE A 3 -6.63 7.99 4.04
N ASN A 4 -7.42 8.90 4.59
CA ASN A 4 -8.78 8.56 5.01
C ASN A 4 -9.68 8.22 3.82
N ALA A 5 -9.49 8.89 2.68
CA ALA A 5 -10.23 8.56 1.47
C ALA A 5 -9.87 7.14 0.97
N ILE A 6 -8.60 6.79 1.07
CA ILE A 6 -8.13 5.44 0.73
C ILE A 6 -8.74 4.41 1.68
N ARG A 7 -8.70 4.67 2.98
CA ARG A 7 -9.31 3.78 3.99
C ARG A 7 -10.78 3.56 3.73
N THR A 8 -11.50 4.61 3.37
CA THR A 8 -12.93 4.52 3.06
C THR A 8 -13.17 3.57 1.89
N CYS A 9 -12.37 3.67 0.83
CA CYS A 9 -12.48 2.75 -0.30
C CYS A 9 -12.25 1.31 0.13
N PHE A 10 -11.25 1.05 0.99
CA PHE A 10 -11.00 -0.30 1.46
C PHE A 10 -12.15 -0.83 2.33
N ARG A 11 -12.73 0.00 3.18
CA ARG A 11 -13.86 -0.40 4.02
C ARG A 11 -15.09 -0.79 3.20
N TRP A 12 -15.29 -0.12 2.07
CA TRP A 12 -16.43 -0.39 1.19
C TRP A 12 -16.09 -1.38 0.08
N LEU A 13 -14.91 -2.00 0.13
CA LEU A 13 -14.44 -2.96 -0.88
C LEU A 13 -14.37 -2.35 -2.28
N GLU A 14 -14.13 -1.06 -2.36
CA GLU A 14 -14.00 -0.32 -3.61
C GLU A 14 -12.53 -0.17 -3.98
N TYR A 15 -11.87 -1.30 -4.16
CA TYR A 15 -10.47 -1.34 -4.57
C TYR A 15 -10.23 -2.54 -5.47
N GLU A 16 -9.18 -2.45 -6.27
CA GLU A 16 -8.78 -3.52 -7.16
C GLU A 16 -7.25 -3.65 -7.15
N TYR A 17 -6.75 -4.79 -7.60
CA TYR A 17 -5.32 -5.02 -7.72
C TYR A 17 -4.91 -4.91 -9.18
N SER A 18 -3.76 -4.27 -9.44
CA SER A 18 -3.10 -4.43 -10.72
C SER A 18 -2.68 -5.89 -10.86
N ARG A 19 -2.39 -6.32 -12.09
CA ARG A 19 -1.91 -7.68 -12.32
C ARG A 19 -0.61 -7.93 -11.54
N HIS A 20 0.29 -6.95 -11.57
CA HIS A 20 1.55 -7.03 -10.81
C HIS A 20 1.30 -7.19 -9.30
N ALA A 21 0.40 -6.39 -8.75
CA ALA A 21 0.08 -6.47 -7.32
C ALA A 21 -0.51 -7.83 -6.95
N LEU A 22 -1.41 -8.35 -7.77
CA LEU A 22 -2.00 -9.67 -7.54
C LEU A 22 -0.91 -10.75 -7.54
N ASP A 23 -0.03 -10.72 -8.54
CA ASP A 23 1.07 -11.68 -8.64
C ASP A 23 1.98 -11.58 -7.41
N GLN A 24 2.32 -10.37 -6.98
CA GLN A 24 3.17 -10.16 -5.80
C GLN A 24 2.50 -10.67 -4.52
N SER A 25 1.19 -10.48 -4.37
CA SER A 25 0.48 -10.96 -3.19
C SER A 25 0.56 -12.48 -3.07
N ILE A 26 0.51 -13.18 -4.20
CA ILE A 26 0.60 -14.64 -4.25
C ILE A 26 2.03 -15.09 -3.94
N VAL A 27 3.02 -14.53 -4.67
CA VAL A 27 4.42 -14.91 -4.52
C VAL A 27 4.94 -14.64 -3.11
N ARG A 28 4.50 -13.55 -2.50
CA ARG A 28 4.98 -13.12 -1.18
C ARG A 28 4.07 -13.59 -0.05
N ALA A 29 3.01 -14.33 -0.37
CA ALA A 29 2.04 -14.82 0.61
C ALA A 29 1.48 -13.69 1.48
N ILE A 30 1.02 -12.62 0.84
CA ILE A 30 0.36 -11.51 1.50
C ILE A 30 -1.13 -11.61 1.19
N SER A 31 -1.95 -11.81 2.21
CA SER A 31 -3.39 -11.99 2.03
C SER A 31 -4.11 -10.66 1.87
N ASP A 32 -5.30 -10.72 1.30
CA ASP A 32 -6.18 -9.55 1.21
C ASP A 32 -6.50 -8.99 2.60
N GLU A 33 -6.72 -9.85 3.59
CA GLU A 33 -6.95 -9.42 4.97
C GLU A 33 -5.77 -8.64 5.53
N GLU A 34 -4.56 -9.12 5.27
CA GLU A 34 -3.35 -8.43 5.72
C GLU A 34 -3.23 -7.05 5.08
N ILE A 35 -3.58 -6.94 3.80
CA ILE A 35 -3.55 -5.65 3.09
C ILE A 35 -4.57 -4.69 3.71
N GLN A 36 -5.79 -5.16 3.98
CA GLN A 36 -6.81 -4.36 4.64
C GLN A 36 -6.37 -3.88 6.02
N GLU A 37 -5.78 -4.78 6.82
CA GLU A 37 -5.26 -4.43 8.15
C GLU A 37 -4.18 -3.35 8.06
N ALA A 38 -3.25 -3.51 7.14
CA ALA A 38 -2.15 -2.55 6.97
C ALA A 38 -2.65 -1.18 6.51
N ILE A 39 -3.62 -1.13 5.61
CA ILE A 39 -4.20 0.14 5.17
C ILE A 39 -4.94 0.84 6.32
N GLU A 40 -5.68 0.09 7.11
CA GLU A 40 -6.49 0.67 8.20
C GLU A 40 -5.64 1.42 9.23
N CYS A 41 -4.47 0.90 9.57
CA CYS A 41 -3.57 1.53 10.54
C CYS A 41 -2.38 2.24 9.89
N GLY A 42 -2.32 2.27 8.56
CA GLY A 42 -1.16 2.73 7.84
C GLY A 42 -0.96 4.23 7.79
N GLU A 43 0.20 4.61 7.29
CA GLU A 43 0.54 6.01 7.05
C GLU A 43 1.17 6.15 5.66
N ILE A 44 0.96 7.29 5.02
CA ILE A 44 1.58 7.59 3.73
C ILE A 44 3.03 8.01 4.01
N ILE A 45 3.98 7.30 3.42
CA ILE A 45 5.40 7.59 3.60
C ILE A 45 6.06 8.19 2.35
N GLU A 46 5.47 7.99 1.17
CA GLU A 46 5.93 8.61 -0.08
C GLU A 46 4.72 8.97 -0.93
N ASP A 47 4.85 10.06 -1.68
CA ASP A 47 3.80 10.55 -2.56
C ASP A 47 4.31 10.60 -3.99
N TYR A 48 3.51 10.13 -4.94
CA TYR A 48 3.88 10.05 -6.35
C TYR A 48 2.81 10.74 -7.20
N PRO A 49 2.85 12.08 -7.28
CA PRO A 49 1.78 12.81 -7.97
C PRO A 49 1.75 12.61 -9.48
N ALA A 50 2.85 12.15 -10.07
CA ALA A 50 2.97 11.98 -11.51
C ALA A 50 3.11 10.52 -11.94
N ASP A 51 2.63 9.58 -11.11
CA ASP A 51 2.71 8.16 -11.44
C ASP A 51 1.84 7.83 -12.67
N LYS A 52 2.29 6.85 -13.46
CA LYS A 52 1.62 6.49 -14.72
C LYS A 52 0.20 5.97 -14.52
N TYR A 53 -0.12 5.42 -13.35
CA TYR A 53 -1.46 4.97 -13.02
C TYR A 53 -2.35 6.08 -12.47
N GLY A 54 -1.85 7.33 -12.47
CA GLY A 54 -2.45 8.47 -11.80
C GLY A 54 -1.80 8.71 -10.45
N PRO A 55 -2.11 9.82 -9.79
CA PRO A 55 -1.51 10.14 -8.50
C PRO A 55 -1.62 8.96 -7.54
N SER A 56 -0.51 8.57 -6.94
CA SER A 56 -0.43 7.43 -6.05
C SER A 56 0.47 7.74 -4.85
N CYS A 57 0.51 6.81 -3.91
CA CYS A 57 1.31 6.95 -2.70
C CYS A 57 1.82 5.59 -2.24
N LEU A 58 2.83 5.62 -1.39
CA LEU A 58 3.32 4.42 -0.72
C LEU A 58 2.88 4.48 0.74
N ILE A 59 2.20 3.44 1.18
CA ILE A 59 1.68 3.33 2.54
C ILE A 59 2.46 2.28 3.29
N LEU A 60 2.91 2.63 4.51
CA LEU A 60 3.45 1.68 5.47
C LEU A 60 2.35 1.35 6.46
N GLY A 61 2.05 0.07 6.62
CA GLY A 61 1.12 -0.40 7.64
C GLY A 61 1.61 -1.70 8.27
N LEU A 62 1.14 -1.97 9.47
CA LEU A 62 1.41 -3.22 10.17
C LEU A 62 0.14 -4.06 10.15
N THR A 63 0.28 -5.34 9.88
CA THR A 63 -0.83 -6.28 10.05
C THR A 63 -1.08 -6.49 11.54
N ARG A 64 -2.18 -7.16 11.88
CA ARG A 64 -2.47 -7.48 13.28
C ARG A 64 -1.36 -8.30 13.94
N GLU A 65 -0.64 -9.09 13.15
CA GLU A 65 0.48 -9.89 13.64
C GLU A 65 1.80 -9.12 13.57
N GLN A 66 1.73 -7.79 13.35
CA GLN A 66 2.90 -6.90 13.33
C GLN A 66 3.82 -7.12 12.13
N ARG A 67 3.32 -7.69 11.06
CA ARG A 67 4.07 -7.80 9.82
C ARG A 67 4.06 -6.45 9.10
N PRO A 68 5.22 -5.83 8.83
CA PRO A 68 5.24 -4.56 8.11
C PRO A 68 4.98 -4.79 6.62
N LEU A 69 4.11 -3.97 6.03
CA LEU A 69 3.84 -4.01 4.60
C LEU A 69 4.01 -2.62 4.01
N HIS A 70 4.58 -2.57 2.80
CA HIS A 70 4.51 -1.41 1.93
C HIS A 70 3.47 -1.69 0.85
N ILE A 71 2.55 -0.76 0.68
CA ILE A 71 1.49 -0.87 -0.32
C ILE A 71 1.47 0.41 -1.13
N GLN A 72 1.77 0.32 -2.43
CA GLN A 72 1.61 1.45 -3.32
C GLN A 72 0.24 1.37 -3.94
N CYS A 73 -0.55 2.43 -3.79
CA CYS A 73 -1.88 2.48 -4.37
C CYS A 73 -2.20 3.88 -4.87
N THR A 74 -3.15 3.97 -5.80
CA THR A 74 -3.63 5.27 -6.27
C THR A 74 -4.46 5.93 -5.18
N TYR A 75 -4.53 7.27 -5.22
CA TYR A 75 -5.62 7.97 -4.55
C TYR A 75 -6.93 7.59 -5.27
N PRO A 76 -8.08 7.71 -4.61
CA PRO A 76 -9.33 7.32 -5.24
C PRO A 76 -9.57 7.99 -6.59
N GLN A 77 -9.92 7.19 -7.58
CA GLN A 77 -10.33 7.64 -8.91
C GLN A 77 -11.71 7.03 -9.16
N LEU A 78 -12.71 7.87 -9.37
CA LEU A 78 -14.10 7.42 -9.49
C LEU A 78 -14.49 6.49 -8.32
N ASN A 79 -14.08 6.87 -7.12
CA ASN A 79 -14.32 6.15 -5.88
C ASN A 79 -13.67 4.77 -5.78
N THR A 80 -12.65 4.49 -6.60
CA THR A 80 -11.95 3.21 -6.58
C THR A 80 -10.45 3.44 -6.43
N VAL A 81 -9.82 2.63 -5.59
CA VAL A 81 -8.37 2.62 -5.40
C VAL A 81 -7.78 1.43 -6.15
N LYS A 82 -6.70 1.66 -6.89
CA LYS A 82 -5.93 0.59 -7.50
C LYS A 82 -4.66 0.34 -6.69
N VAL A 83 -4.49 -0.89 -6.22
CA VAL A 83 -3.24 -1.32 -5.59
C VAL A 83 -2.26 -1.67 -6.72
N ILE A 84 -1.15 -0.94 -6.77
CA ILE A 84 -0.17 -1.03 -7.86
C ILE A 84 0.88 -2.08 -7.58
N THR A 85 1.43 -2.08 -6.36
CA THR A 85 2.40 -3.07 -5.91
C THR A 85 2.37 -3.17 -4.39
N LEU A 86 2.91 -4.28 -3.88
CA LEU A 86 2.98 -4.49 -2.43
C LEU A 86 4.11 -5.47 -2.12
N TYR A 87 4.68 -5.31 -0.94
CA TYR A 87 5.78 -6.16 -0.49
C TYR A 87 6.02 -5.93 1.00
N GLN A 88 6.79 -6.82 1.61
CA GLN A 88 7.30 -6.58 2.95
C GLN A 88 8.62 -5.82 2.81
N PRO A 89 8.77 -4.65 3.45
CA PRO A 89 9.97 -3.84 3.28
C PRO A 89 11.20 -4.51 3.90
N ASP A 90 12.33 -4.38 3.20
CA ASP A 90 13.62 -4.92 3.62
C ASP A 90 14.29 -3.91 4.55
N PRO A 91 14.60 -4.28 5.80
CA PRO A 91 15.24 -3.36 6.74
C PRO A 91 16.64 -2.91 6.30
N GLU A 92 17.26 -3.64 5.37
CA GLU A 92 18.53 -3.21 4.80
C GLU A 92 18.37 -2.07 3.79
N ARG A 93 17.17 -1.87 3.29
CA ARG A 93 16.87 -0.80 2.31
C ARG A 93 16.09 0.36 2.92
N TRP A 94 15.51 0.18 4.08
CA TRP A 94 14.65 1.17 4.71
C TRP A 94 15.05 1.39 6.17
N ILE A 95 14.98 2.63 6.62
CA ILE A 95 15.18 3.01 8.03
C ILE A 95 13.78 3.06 8.66
N ASP A 96 13.56 2.24 9.69
CA ASP A 96 12.28 2.11 10.38
C ASP A 96 11.11 1.85 9.40
N PHE A 97 11.43 1.23 8.25
CA PHE A 97 10.50 0.95 7.15
C PHE A 97 9.89 2.21 6.53
N ARG A 98 10.30 3.41 6.95
CA ARG A 98 9.71 4.67 6.51
C ARG A 98 10.56 5.45 5.53
N LYS A 99 11.85 5.36 5.64
CA LYS A 99 12.78 6.19 4.88
C LYS A 99 13.78 5.33 4.14
N ARG A 100 13.96 5.61 2.86
CA ARG A 100 14.94 4.88 2.06
C ARG A 100 16.35 5.14 2.58
N ARG A 101 17.14 4.06 2.69
CA ARG A 101 18.55 4.22 3.03
C ARG A 101 19.29 4.80 1.83
N LEU A 102 20.24 5.67 2.11
CA LEU A 102 21.14 6.19 1.08
C LEU A 102 22.14 5.10 0.70
N GLN A 103 22.42 5.03 -0.59
CA GLN A 103 23.40 4.09 -1.11
C GLN A 103 24.63 4.82 -1.61
#